data_a36367e988dd8c3334c65d901280bfd2
#
_entry.id   a36367e988dd8c3334c65d901280bfd2
#
_cell.length_a   1.000
_cell.length_b   1.000
_cell.length_c   1.000
_cell.angle_alpha   90.00
_cell.angle_beta   90.00
_cell.angle_gamma   90.00
#
_symmetry.space_group_name_H-M   'P 1'
#
loop_
_entity.id
_entity.type
_entity.pdbx_description
1 polymer ?
#
loop_
_entity_poly.entity_id
_entity_poly.type
_entity_poly.pdbx_seq_one_letter_code
_entity_poly.pdbx_strand_id
1 'polypeptide(L)'
;MNTLLTFAQSTYDYTTTSTNANIDEATAAAIGARFILFTLFFTAIGYVISAILLGRIFKKAGIPAWVAWVPVYNNYKMLEIGGQQGFWAILMFVPFVNFASVVFMYIAMYNISLKFGKESTFVLWAIFLPIVWLIWLAVDKSVWNNALGAPSKAPEHLHGAPAAPAV
;
A
#
# COMPACT_ATOMS: atom_id res chain seq x y z
N MET A 1 56.54 29.37 27.13
CA MET A 1 55.48 29.76 26.17
C MET A 1 55.17 28.65 25.15
N ASN A 2 56.16 27.83 24.76
CA ASN A 2 55.95 26.74 23.78
C ASN A 2 55.17 25.55 24.31
N THR A 3 55.28 25.23 25.61
CA THR A 3 54.58 24.04 26.21
C THR A 3 53.07 24.20 26.23
N LEU A 4 52.54 25.41 26.43
CA LEU A 4 51.09 25.69 26.40
C LEU A 4 50.49 25.60 24.99
N LEU A 5 51.26 26.00 23.98
CA LEU A 5 50.86 25.87 22.58
C LEU A 5 50.81 24.42 22.14
N THR A 6 51.77 23.59 22.61
CA THR A 6 51.79 22.14 22.32
C THR A 6 50.62 21.41 22.97
N PHE A 7 50.25 21.77 24.22
CA PHE A 7 49.05 21.25 24.89
C PHE A 7 47.75 21.67 24.18
N ALA A 8 47.67 22.93 23.76
CA ALA A 8 46.51 23.41 23.02
C ALA A 8 46.36 22.70 21.66
N GLN A 9 47.47 22.50 20.95
CA GLN A 9 47.44 21.74 19.67
C GLN A 9 47.11 20.26 19.88
N SER A 10 47.66 19.58 20.90
CA SER A 10 47.33 18.20 21.18
C SER A 10 45.85 18.00 21.57
N THR A 11 45.28 18.97 22.30
CA THR A 11 43.88 18.94 22.69
C THR A 11 42.98 19.20 21.46
N TYR A 12 43.40 20.03 20.52
CA TYR A 12 42.70 20.32 19.28
C TYR A 12 42.74 19.07 18.35
N ASP A 13 43.87 18.41 18.24
CA ASP A 13 44.00 17.17 17.44
C ASP A 13 43.17 16.03 18.05
N TYR A 14 43.12 15.93 19.39
CA TYR A 14 42.32 14.92 20.07
C TYR A 14 40.79 15.12 19.86
N THR A 15 40.30 16.37 19.85
CA THR A 15 38.90 16.69 19.63
C THR A 15 38.50 16.53 18.15
N THR A 16 39.37 16.81 17.20
CA THR A 16 39.12 16.60 15.78
C THR A 16 39.18 15.10 15.40
N THR A 17 40.00 14.30 16.05
CA THR A 17 40.11 12.85 15.76
C THR A 17 38.96 12.05 16.38
N SER A 18 38.36 12.54 17.50
CA SER A 18 37.24 11.84 18.16
C SER A 18 35.87 12.16 17.57
N THR A 19 35.74 13.23 16.75
CA THR A 19 34.46 13.62 16.13
C THR A 19 34.32 13.12 14.69
N ASN A 20 35.39 12.69 14.05
CA ASN A 20 35.38 12.07 12.73
C ASN A 20 35.56 10.55 12.88
N ALA A 21 34.52 9.84 13.33
CA ALA A 21 34.35 8.48 12.89
C ALA A 21 34.06 8.58 11.37
N ASN A 22 35.10 8.81 10.58
CA ASN A 22 35.04 8.71 9.12
C ASN A 22 34.69 7.25 8.82
N ILE A 23 33.37 7.00 8.70
CA ILE A 23 32.91 5.78 8.05
C ILE A 23 33.56 5.85 6.68
N ASP A 24 34.51 4.95 6.40
CA ASP A 24 35.13 4.90 5.10
C ASP A 24 34.05 4.69 4.03
N GLU A 25 34.27 5.20 2.85
CA GLU A 25 33.27 5.19 1.75
C GLU A 25 32.76 3.76 1.49
N ALA A 26 33.64 2.76 1.63
CA ALA A 26 33.28 1.36 1.47
C ALA A 26 32.31 0.87 2.55
N THR A 27 32.50 1.26 3.81
CA THR A 27 31.60 0.93 4.92
C THR A 27 30.25 1.64 4.77
N ALA A 28 30.23 2.92 4.37
CA ALA A 28 29.02 3.65 4.10
C ALA A 28 28.22 3.01 2.95
N ALA A 29 28.88 2.65 1.87
CA ALA A 29 28.29 1.93 0.74
C ALA A 29 27.73 0.56 1.16
N ALA A 30 28.46 -0.21 1.97
CA ALA A 30 28.02 -1.50 2.47
C ALA A 30 26.76 -1.38 3.37
N ILE A 31 26.72 -0.38 4.24
CA ILE A 31 25.52 -0.09 5.07
C ILE A 31 24.34 0.29 4.18
N GLY A 32 24.55 1.19 3.21
CA GLY A 32 23.54 1.59 2.25
C GLY A 32 22.98 0.41 1.45
N ALA A 33 23.85 -0.44 0.92
CA ALA A 33 23.46 -1.64 0.17
C ALA A 33 22.63 -2.61 1.04
N ARG A 34 23.04 -2.87 2.28
CA ARG A 34 22.28 -3.70 3.22
C ARG A 34 20.90 -3.12 3.52
N PHE A 35 20.81 -1.81 3.71
CA PHE A 35 19.54 -1.14 3.95
C PHE A 35 18.61 -1.26 2.75
N ILE A 36 19.14 -1.07 1.53
CA ILE A 36 18.38 -1.25 0.29
C ILE A 36 17.87 -2.69 0.16
N LEU A 37 18.73 -3.69 0.34
CA LEU A 37 18.35 -5.10 0.27
C LEU A 37 17.28 -5.46 1.30
N PHE A 38 17.43 -4.97 2.53
CA PHE A 38 16.46 -5.17 3.59
C PHE A 38 15.10 -4.55 3.21
N THR A 39 15.11 -3.32 2.72
CA THR A 39 13.89 -2.62 2.29
C THR A 39 13.22 -3.36 1.14
N LEU A 40 13.96 -3.78 0.12
CA LEU A 40 13.43 -4.55 -1.01
C LEU A 40 12.83 -5.88 -0.56
N PHE A 41 13.48 -6.59 0.35
CA PHE A 41 12.99 -7.86 0.89
C PHE A 41 11.65 -7.69 1.61
N PHE A 42 11.54 -6.72 2.51
CA PHE A 42 10.28 -6.48 3.23
C PHE A 42 9.17 -5.92 2.32
N THR A 43 9.54 -5.10 1.34
CA THR A 43 8.58 -4.61 0.32
C THR A 43 8.03 -5.76 -0.50
N ALA A 44 8.89 -6.70 -0.93
CA ALA A 44 8.45 -7.88 -1.68
C ALA A 44 7.49 -8.76 -0.86
N ILE A 45 7.81 -9.01 0.41
CA ILE A 45 6.91 -9.77 1.32
C ILE A 45 5.57 -9.04 1.47
N GLY A 46 5.58 -7.76 1.76
CA GLY A 46 4.37 -6.94 1.91
C GLY A 46 3.51 -6.94 0.64
N TYR A 47 4.16 -6.86 -0.53
CA TYR A 47 3.47 -6.96 -1.81
C TYR A 47 2.79 -8.31 -2.01
N VAL A 48 3.48 -9.42 -1.76
CA VAL A 48 2.92 -10.77 -1.90
C VAL A 48 1.73 -10.97 -0.97
N ILE A 49 1.85 -10.57 0.30
CA ILE A 49 0.76 -10.65 1.27
C ILE A 49 -0.44 -9.83 0.80
N SER A 50 -0.23 -8.59 0.38
CA SER A 50 -1.29 -7.71 -0.12
C SER A 50 -1.96 -8.27 -1.37
N ALA A 51 -1.19 -8.84 -2.31
CA ALA A 51 -1.73 -9.46 -3.52
C ALA A 51 -2.59 -10.70 -3.22
N ILE A 52 -2.20 -11.53 -2.25
CA ILE A 52 -2.99 -12.69 -1.81
C ILE A 52 -4.30 -12.23 -1.18
N LEU A 53 -4.26 -11.26 -0.28
CA LEU A 53 -5.45 -10.73 0.41
C LEU A 53 -6.41 -10.07 -0.59
N LEU A 54 -5.88 -9.21 -1.47
CA LEU A 54 -6.67 -8.54 -2.49
C LEU A 54 -7.27 -9.55 -3.48
N GLY A 55 -6.53 -10.60 -3.83
CA GLY A 55 -7.02 -11.68 -4.68
C GLY A 55 -8.22 -12.42 -4.09
N ARG A 56 -8.29 -12.58 -2.76
CA ARG A 56 -9.46 -13.11 -2.06
C ARG A 56 -10.66 -12.18 -2.15
N ILE A 57 -10.44 -10.88 -1.96
CA ILE A 57 -11.47 -9.85 -2.09
C ILE A 57 -12.03 -9.84 -3.53
N PHE A 58 -11.17 -9.87 -4.52
CA PHE A 58 -11.55 -9.92 -5.93
C PHE A 58 -12.37 -11.17 -6.27
N LYS A 59 -11.96 -12.34 -5.77
CA LYS A 59 -12.75 -13.58 -5.94
C LYS A 59 -14.18 -13.44 -5.38
N LYS A 60 -14.33 -12.84 -4.20
CA LYS A 60 -15.64 -12.58 -3.61
C LYS A 60 -16.47 -11.60 -4.46
N ALA A 61 -15.82 -10.65 -5.13
CA ALA A 61 -16.44 -9.70 -6.05
C ALA A 61 -16.66 -10.24 -7.47
N GLY A 62 -16.33 -11.53 -7.72
CA GLY A 62 -16.47 -12.15 -9.04
C GLY A 62 -15.34 -11.83 -10.02
N ILE A 63 -14.22 -11.26 -9.56
CA ILE A 63 -13.05 -10.92 -10.37
C ILE A 63 -11.98 -12.00 -10.20
N PRO A 64 -11.28 -12.40 -11.29
CA PRO A 64 -10.19 -13.37 -11.21
C PRO A 64 -9.07 -12.90 -10.26
N ALA A 65 -8.59 -13.80 -9.37
CA ALA A 65 -7.61 -13.45 -8.35
C ALA A 65 -6.25 -13.02 -8.91
N TRP A 66 -5.87 -13.44 -10.12
CA TRP A 66 -4.62 -13.06 -10.76
C TRP A 66 -4.50 -11.54 -10.97
N VAL A 67 -5.64 -10.85 -11.10
CA VAL A 67 -5.70 -9.38 -11.24
C VAL A 67 -5.01 -8.67 -10.08
N ALA A 68 -5.06 -9.24 -8.89
CA ALA A 68 -4.40 -8.68 -7.70
C ALA A 68 -2.86 -8.64 -7.81
N TRP A 69 -2.29 -9.50 -8.66
CA TRP A 69 -0.84 -9.59 -8.87
C TRP A 69 -0.29 -8.58 -9.88
N VAL A 70 -1.15 -7.87 -10.60
CA VAL A 70 -0.73 -6.88 -11.58
C VAL A 70 -0.88 -5.49 -10.98
N PRO A 71 0.23 -4.81 -10.62
CA PRO A 71 0.19 -3.44 -10.12
C PRO A 71 -0.56 -2.54 -11.12
N VAL A 72 -1.11 -1.44 -10.67
CA VAL A 72 -1.94 -0.54 -11.48
C VAL A 72 -3.27 -1.18 -11.92
N TYR A 73 -3.26 -2.37 -12.53
CA TYR A 73 -4.47 -3.05 -12.96
C TYR A 73 -5.33 -3.51 -11.78
N ASN A 74 -4.72 -3.90 -10.66
CA ASN A 74 -5.46 -4.18 -9.43
C ASN A 74 -6.17 -2.93 -8.89
N ASN A 75 -5.49 -1.76 -8.91
CA ASN A 75 -6.08 -0.48 -8.52
C ASN A 75 -7.18 -0.05 -9.49
N TYR A 76 -6.97 -0.27 -10.79
CA TYR A 76 -7.98 -0.04 -11.82
C TYR A 76 -9.27 -0.83 -11.53
N LYS A 77 -9.14 -2.14 -11.29
CA LYS A 77 -10.29 -3.00 -10.96
C LYS A 77 -10.91 -2.68 -9.60
N MET A 78 -10.11 -2.30 -8.62
CA MET A 78 -10.60 -1.88 -7.32
C MET A 78 -11.47 -0.61 -7.41
N LEU A 79 -11.06 0.36 -8.23
CA LEU A 79 -11.87 1.53 -8.54
C LEU A 79 -13.19 1.15 -9.22
N GLU A 80 -13.16 0.30 -10.23
CA GLU A 80 -14.35 -0.13 -10.97
C GLU A 80 -15.37 -0.85 -10.09
N ILE A 81 -14.96 -1.83 -9.28
CA ILE A 81 -15.87 -2.54 -8.37
C ILE A 81 -16.39 -1.63 -7.25
N GLY A 82 -15.63 -0.60 -6.89
CA GLY A 82 -16.05 0.45 -5.97
C GLY A 82 -16.91 1.55 -6.61
N GLY A 83 -17.34 1.36 -7.87
CA GLY A 83 -18.23 2.31 -8.57
C GLY A 83 -17.53 3.55 -9.13
N GLN A 84 -16.19 3.57 -9.11
CA GLN A 84 -15.40 4.66 -9.68
C GLN A 84 -14.88 4.30 -11.07
N GLN A 85 -14.38 5.29 -11.81
CA GLN A 85 -13.76 5.03 -13.10
C GLN A 85 -12.33 4.50 -12.90
N GLY A 86 -12.02 3.35 -13.50
CA GLY A 86 -10.72 2.69 -13.35
C GLY A 86 -9.53 3.53 -13.82
N PHE A 87 -9.74 4.45 -14.77
CA PHE A 87 -8.65 5.27 -15.32
C PHE A 87 -7.95 6.15 -14.26
N TRP A 88 -8.62 6.42 -13.13
CA TRP A 88 -7.99 7.12 -12.00
C TRP A 88 -6.75 6.39 -11.47
N ALA A 89 -6.66 5.06 -11.67
CA ALA A 89 -5.46 4.30 -11.32
C ALA A 89 -4.23 4.73 -12.14
N ILE A 90 -4.43 5.13 -13.39
CA ILE A 90 -3.35 5.62 -14.26
C ILE A 90 -2.96 7.04 -13.86
N LEU A 91 -3.94 7.87 -13.49
CA LEU A 91 -3.73 9.25 -13.07
C LEU A 91 -3.00 9.37 -11.70
N MET A 92 -2.89 8.28 -10.94
CA MET A 92 -2.05 8.25 -9.73
C MET A 92 -0.58 8.58 -10.00
N PHE A 93 -0.10 8.38 -11.23
CA PHE A 93 1.28 8.68 -11.62
C PHE A 93 1.48 10.14 -12.05
N VAL A 94 0.40 10.92 -12.20
CA VAL A 94 0.48 12.33 -12.61
C VAL A 94 0.58 13.22 -11.36
N PRO A 95 1.64 14.02 -11.21
CA PRO A 95 1.78 14.95 -10.10
C PRO A 95 0.53 15.86 -10.00
N PHE A 96 0.15 16.24 -8.78
CA PHE A 96 -1.05 17.01 -8.44
C PHE A 96 -2.39 16.29 -8.70
N VAL A 97 -2.55 15.57 -9.83
CA VAL A 97 -3.78 14.81 -10.13
C VAL A 97 -3.88 13.57 -9.24
N ASN A 98 -2.76 13.06 -8.75
CA ASN A 98 -2.73 11.90 -7.85
C ASN A 98 -3.55 12.13 -6.56
N PHE A 99 -3.63 13.37 -6.05
CA PHE A 99 -4.45 13.69 -4.88
C PHE A 99 -5.94 13.39 -5.14
N ALA A 100 -6.45 13.76 -6.33
CA ALA A 100 -7.82 13.40 -6.71
C ALA A 100 -7.98 11.88 -6.85
N SER A 101 -7.01 11.20 -7.48
CA SER A 101 -7.02 9.75 -7.64
C SER A 101 -7.07 9.01 -6.30
N VAL A 102 -6.33 9.49 -5.29
CA VAL A 102 -6.35 8.94 -3.93
C VAL A 102 -7.73 9.11 -3.30
N VAL A 103 -8.37 10.27 -3.46
CA VAL A 103 -9.74 10.49 -2.96
C VAL A 103 -10.72 9.49 -3.59
N PHE A 104 -10.68 9.31 -4.91
CA PHE A 104 -11.52 8.33 -5.60
C PHE A 104 -11.25 6.90 -5.17
N MET A 105 -9.98 6.58 -4.85
CA MET A 105 -9.62 5.27 -4.29
C MET A 105 -10.29 5.04 -2.93
N TYR A 106 -10.29 6.02 -2.02
CA TYR A 106 -10.97 5.88 -0.74
C TYR A 106 -12.50 5.81 -0.88
N ILE A 107 -13.08 6.53 -1.83
CA ILE A 107 -14.50 6.40 -2.17
C ILE A 107 -14.80 4.97 -2.66
N ALA A 108 -13.93 4.41 -3.49
CA ALA A 108 -14.06 3.03 -3.94
C ALA A 108 -13.97 2.04 -2.77
N MET A 109 -13.00 2.19 -1.86
CA MET A 109 -12.86 1.37 -0.66
C MET A 109 -14.08 1.46 0.26
N TYR A 110 -14.65 2.66 0.40
CA TYR A 110 -15.90 2.86 1.13
C TYR A 110 -17.04 2.04 0.52
N ASN A 111 -17.26 2.15 -0.80
CA ASN A 111 -18.32 1.40 -1.49
C ASN A 111 -18.08 -0.12 -1.43
N ILE A 112 -16.81 -0.56 -1.55
CA ILE A 112 -16.44 -1.97 -1.38
C ILE A 112 -16.81 -2.45 0.03
N SER A 113 -16.53 -1.66 1.07
CA SER A 113 -16.91 -2.01 2.45
C SER A 113 -18.42 -2.18 2.59
N LEU A 114 -19.22 -1.27 2.01
CA LEU A 114 -20.68 -1.38 1.99
C LEU A 114 -21.15 -2.64 1.28
N LYS A 115 -20.54 -2.99 0.13
CA LYS A 115 -20.87 -4.21 -0.63
C LYS A 115 -20.59 -5.50 0.12
N PHE A 116 -19.67 -5.46 1.08
CA PHE A 116 -19.46 -6.56 2.04
C PHE A 116 -20.36 -6.48 3.27
N GLY A 117 -21.38 -5.60 3.28
CA GLY A 117 -22.30 -5.43 4.40
C GLY A 117 -21.67 -4.82 5.64
N LYS A 118 -20.55 -4.08 5.48
CA LYS A 118 -19.91 -3.36 6.58
C LYS A 118 -20.53 -1.98 6.75
N GLU A 119 -20.44 -1.45 7.96
CA GLU A 119 -20.89 -0.08 8.24
C GLU A 119 -20.02 0.96 7.53
N SER A 120 -20.58 2.15 7.32
CA SER A 120 -19.87 3.26 6.67
C SER A 120 -18.58 3.68 7.39
N THR A 121 -18.52 3.55 8.72
CA THR A 121 -17.34 3.82 9.55
C THR A 121 -16.19 2.83 9.31
N PHE A 122 -16.47 1.68 8.72
CA PHE A 122 -15.46 0.66 8.44
C PHE A 122 -14.36 1.14 7.48
N VAL A 123 -14.63 2.15 6.66
CA VAL A 123 -13.63 2.77 5.78
C VAL A 123 -12.49 3.43 6.56
N LEU A 124 -12.71 3.80 7.81
CA LEU A 124 -11.63 4.37 8.65
C LEU A 124 -10.46 3.39 8.81
N TRP A 125 -10.73 2.08 8.84
CA TRP A 125 -9.68 1.07 8.82
C TRP A 125 -8.87 1.10 7.53
N ALA A 126 -9.48 1.40 6.38
CA ALA A 126 -8.77 1.56 5.12
C ALA A 126 -7.86 2.80 5.12
N ILE A 127 -8.24 3.86 5.85
CA ILE A 127 -7.48 5.11 5.92
C ILE A 127 -6.29 4.97 6.89
N PHE A 128 -6.53 4.48 8.11
CA PHE A 128 -5.51 4.44 9.15
C PHE A 128 -4.69 3.14 9.15
N LEU A 129 -5.30 2.02 8.81
CA LEU A 129 -4.70 0.68 8.86
C LEU A 129 -5.10 -0.15 7.63
N PRO A 130 -4.65 0.21 6.41
CA PRO A 130 -5.10 -0.43 5.17
C PRO A 130 -4.85 -1.94 5.15
N ILE A 131 -3.79 -2.41 5.78
CA ILE A 131 -3.51 -3.85 5.88
C ILE A 131 -4.56 -4.59 6.73
N VAL A 132 -5.06 -3.98 7.81
CA VAL A 132 -6.12 -4.55 8.67
C VAL A 132 -7.43 -4.61 7.89
N TRP A 133 -7.76 -3.56 7.14
CA TRP A 133 -8.92 -3.53 6.26
C TRP A 133 -8.88 -4.67 5.22
N LEU A 134 -7.73 -4.87 4.57
CA LEU A 134 -7.52 -5.96 3.61
C LEU A 134 -7.66 -7.34 4.27
N ILE A 135 -7.02 -7.54 5.43
CA ILE A 135 -7.08 -8.82 6.16
C ILE A 135 -8.52 -9.11 6.53
N TRP A 136 -9.22 -8.15 7.11
CA TRP A 136 -10.60 -8.33 7.57
C TRP A 136 -11.51 -8.74 6.42
N LEU A 137 -11.55 -7.98 5.32
CA LEU A 137 -12.38 -8.31 4.17
C LEU A 137 -11.99 -9.61 3.47
N ALA A 138 -10.69 -9.97 3.49
CA ALA A 138 -10.20 -11.19 2.86
C ALA A 138 -10.57 -12.45 3.66
N VAL A 139 -10.56 -12.38 5.00
CA VAL A 139 -10.75 -13.52 5.91
C VAL A 139 -12.20 -13.67 6.36
N ASP A 140 -12.92 -12.58 6.49
CA ASP A 140 -14.31 -12.57 6.91
C ASP A 140 -15.21 -13.38 5.96
N LYS A 141 -16.25 -14.02 6.48
CA LYS A 141 -17.25 -14.79 5.74
C LYS A 141 -18.28 -13.93 5.01
N SER A 142 -18.10 -12.60 4.98
CA SER A 142 -19.02 -11.68 4.29
C SER A 142 -19.13 -12.02 2.80
N VAL A 143 -20.36 -11.96 2.31
CA VAL A 143 -20.72 -12.22 0.91
C VAL A 143 -20.81 -10.88 0.18
N TRP A 144 -20.29 -10.84 -1.03
CA TRP A 144 -20.39 -9.68 -1.90
C TRP A 144 -21.81 -9.43 -2.34
N ASN A 145 -22.33 -8.23 -2.14
CA ASN A 145 -23.65 -7.81 -2.59
C ASN A 145 -23.55 -6.53 -3.45
N ASN A 146 -23.78 -6.69 -4.74
CA ASN A 146 -23.66 -5.59 -5.70
C ASN A 146 -24.78 -4.54 -5.56
N ALA A 147 -25.87 -4.87 -4.86
CA ALA A 147 -26.97 -3.94 -4.60
C ALA A 147 -26.64 -2.88 -3.54
N LEU A 148 -25.57 -3.13 -2.75
CA LEU A 148 -25.12 -2.19 -1.73
C LEU A 148 -24.04 -1.26 -2.29
N GLY A 149 -24.03 -0.02 -1.84
CA GLY A 149 -23.07 0.99 -2.31
C GLY A 149 -23.29 1.42 -3.75
N ALA A 150 -22.30 2.10 -4.35
CA ALA A 150 -22.38 2.56 -5.73
C ALA A 150 -22.31 1.37 -6.72
N PRO A 151 -23.08 1.40 -7.83
CA PRO A 151 -23.05 0.32 -8.83
C PRO A 151 -21.63 0.14 -9.39
N SER A 152 -21.23 -1.13 -9.57
CA SER A 152 -19.93 -1.47 -10.14
C SER A 152 -19.87 -0.99 -11.60
N LYS A 153 -18.71 -0.45 -11.99
CA LYS A 153 -18.39 -0.10 -13.38
C LYS A 153 -17.55 -1.18 -14.08
N ALA A 154 -17.21 -2.25 -13.37
CA ALA A 154 -16.54 -3.38 -14.01
C ALA A 154 -17.49 -4.07 -14.99
N PRO A 155 -17.00 -4.56 -16.16
CA PRO A 155 -17.81 -5.28 -17.13
C PRO A 155 -18.53 -6.48 -16.51
N GLU A 156 -19.80 -6.66 -16.81
CA GLU A 156 -20.70 -7.65 -16.18
C GLU A 156 -20.21 -9.12 -16.39
N HIS A 157 -19.53 -9.39 -17.49
CA HIS A 157 -18.96 -10.70 -17.79
C HIS A 157 -17.79 -11.11 -16.87
N LEU A 158 -17.22 -10.15 -16.10
CA LEU A 158 -16.20 -10.42 -15.07
C LEU A 158 -16.84 -10.66 -13.69
N HIS A 159 -18.10 -10.31 -13.52
CA HIS A 159 -18.85 -10.71 -12.33
C HIS A 159 -19.34 -12.13 -12.55
N GLY A 160 -18.79 -13.10 -11.82
CA GLY A 160 -19.45 -14.41 -11.70
C GLY A 160 -20.94 -14.17 -11.35
N ALA A 161 -21.81 -15.03 -11.82
CA ALA A 161 -23.26 -14.94 -11.62
C ALA A 161 -23.58 -14.45 -10.20
N PRO A 162 -24.58 -13.56 -10.02
CA PRO A 162 -24.95 -13.08 -8.70
C PRO A 162 -25.16 -14.30 -7.80
N ALA A 163 -24.55 -14.28 -6.62
CA ALA A 163 -24.81 -15.31 -5.62
C ALA A 163 -26.33 -15.38 -5.44
N ALA A 164 -26.91 -16.55 -5.72
CA ALA A 164 -28.33 -16.80 -5.58
C ALA A 164 -28.77 -16.32 -4.18
N PRO A 165 -29.93 -15.65 -4.05
CA PRO A 165 -30.39 -15.26 -2.74
C PRO A 165 -30.46 -16.51 -1.86
N ALA A 166 -29.84 -16.45 -0.70
CA ALA A 166 -30.00 -17.47 0.30
C ALA A 166 -31.49 -17.55 0.67
N VAL A 167 -32.13 -18.65 0.29
CA VAL A 167 -33.49 -19.01 0.66
C VAL A 167 -33.50 -19.42 2.14
#